data_5ccc20ab657e1eaba443071eac45f3e9
#
_entry.id   5ccc20ab657e1eaba443071eac45f3e9
#
_cell.length_a   1.000
_cell.length_b   1.000
_cell.length_c   1.000
_cell.angle_alpha   90.00
_cell.angle_beta   90.00
_cell.angle_gamma   90.00
#
_symmetry.space_group_name_H-M   'P 1'
#
loop_
_entity.id
_entity.type
_entity.pdbx_description
1 polymer ?
#
loop_
_entity_poly.entity_id
_entity_poly.type
_entity_poly.pdbx_seq_one_letter_code
_entity_poly.pdbx_strand_id
1 'polypeptide(L)'
;MKYLITEQQYKLIRRESDIKRRIDNLLVKANFQNDFYFVPVEHLILHIADDVAVSIANETNLDNDEYITFRNQIKQYIRTNFYEHIKDYWESNKK
;
A
#
# COMPACT_ATOMS: atom_id res chain seq x y z
N MET A 1 -8.56 28.59 5.45
CA MET A 1 -8.93 27.40 5.78
C MET A 1 -7.83 26.55 6.02
N LYS A 2 -8.07 25.52 6.47
CA LYS A 2 -7.08 24.80 6.76
C LYS A 2 -7.35 23.47 6.49
N TYR A 3 -6.41 22.74 6.20
CA TYR A 3 -6.55 21.42 6.03
C TYR A 3 -6.36 20.80 7.32
N LEU A 4 -7.11 19.79 7.54
CA LEU A 4 -6.97 19.01 8.72
C LEU A 4 -6.14 17.80 8.41
N ILE A 5 -4.96 18.06 7.90
CA ILE A 5 -4.04 16.99 7.63
C ILE A 5 -3.36 16.63 8.94
N THR A 6 -3.52 15.41 9.37
CA THR A 6 -2.88 14.94 10.59
C THR A 6 -1.39 14.78 10.35
N GLU A 7 -0.63 14.68 11.43
CA GLU A 7 0.79 14.44 11.33
C GLU A 7 1.08 13.15 10.61
N GLN A 8 0.29 12.11 10.86
CA GLN A 8 0.46 10.83 10.18
C GLN A 8 0.22 10.99 8.67
N GLN A 9 -0.80 11.72 8.29
CA GLN A 9 -1.10 11.93 6.88
C GLN A 9 0.01 12.69 6.19
N TYR A 10 0.57 13.69 6.87
CA TYR A 10 1.68 14.44 6.32
C TYR A 10 2.89 13.55 6.11
N LYS A 11 3.20 12.70 7.08
CA LYS A 11 4.30 11.76 6.95
C LYS A 11 4.06 10.77 5.82
N LEU A 12 2.82 10.36 5.64
CA LEU A 12 2.47 9.44 4.57
C LEU A 12 2.73 10.06 3.19
N ILE A 13 2.32 11.32 3.02
CA ILE A 13 2.55 12.02 1.76
C ILE A 13 4.04 12.11 1.46
N ARG A 14 4.84 12.38 2.47
CA ARG A 14 6.28 12.49 2.28
C ARG A 14 6.95 11.15 2.00
N ARG A 15 6.23 10.06 2.27
CA ARG A 15 6.76 8.72 2.03
C ARG A 15 6.24 8.10 0.74
N GLU A 16 5.66 8.92 -0.13
CA GLU A 16 5.06 8.38 -1.35
C GLU A 16 6.04 7.54 -2.17
N SER A 17 7.27 8.01 -2.32
CA SER A 17 8.29 7.27 -3.07
C SER A 17 8.64 5.94 -2.39
N ASP A 18 8.70 5.95 -1.07
CA ASP A 18 8.98 4.74 -0.32
C ASP A 18 7.83 3.75 -0.44
N ILE A 19 6.61 4.25 -0.38
CA ILE A 19 5.43 3.42 -0.54
C ILE A 19 5.43 2.77 -1.92
N LYS A 20 5.70 3.55 -2.95
CA LYS A 20 5.74 3.01 -4.32
C LYS A 20 6.80 1.94 -4.46
N ARG A 21 7.99 2.17 -3.90
CA ARG A 21 9.05 1.19 -3.96
C ARG A 21 8.66 -0.11 -3.28
N ARG A 22 8.00 -0.03 -2.13
CA ARG A 22 7.55 -1.22 -1.42
C ARG A 22 6.48 -1.97 -2.21
N ILE A 23 5.57 -1.22 -2.83
CA ILE A 23 4.56 -1.83 -3.69
C ILE A 23 5.21 -2.56 -4.85
N ASP A 24 6.15 -1.93 -5.52
CA ASP A 24 6.82 -2.54 -6.66
C ASP A 24 7.58 -3.80 -6.26
N ASN A 25 8.23 -3.78 -5.11
CA ASN A 25 8.94 -4.96 -4.62
C ASN A 25 7.99 -6.13 -4.38
N LEU A 26 6.82 -5.85 -3.81
CA LEU A 26 5.82 -6.89 -3.57
C LEU A 26 5.23 -7.40 -4.88
N LEU A 27 5.02 -6.51 -5.84
CA LEU A 27 4.51 -6.92 -7.14
C LEU A 27 5.48 -7.86 -7.86
N VAL A 28 6.75 -7.51 -7.83
CA VAL A 28 7.77 -8.36 -8.46
C VAL A 28 7.83 -9.71 -7.76
N LYS A 29 7.78 -9.71 -6.45
CA LYS A 29 7.84 -10.94 -5.68
C LYS A 29 6.63 -11.83 -5.97
N ALA A 30 5.44 -11.24 -6.00
CA ALA A 30 4.22 -11.99 -6.28
C ALA A 30 4.23 -12.56 -7.69
N ASN A 31 4.71 -11.78 -8.66
CA ASN A 31 4.81 -12.24 -10.03
C ASN A 31 5.79 -13.41 -10.14
N PHE A 32 6.91 -13.31 -9.44
CA PHE A 32 7.91 -14.36 -9.44
C PHE A 32 7.35 -15.67 -8.86
N GLN A 33 6.49 -15.56 -7.87
CA GLN A 33 5.89 -16.73 -7.23
C GLN A 33 4.66 -17.23 -7.97
N ASN A 34 4.26 -16.56 -9.06
CA ASN A 34 3.09 -16.93 -9.87
C ASN A 34 1.77 -16.81 -9.12
N ASP A 35 1.74 -16.05 -8.04
CA ASP A 35 0.52 -15.88 -7.27
C ASP A 35 -0.47 -14.94 -7.94
N PHE A 36 0.01 -14.11 -8.86
CA PHE A 36 -0.82 -13.16 -9.53
C PHE A 36 -1.99 -13.76 -10.24
N TYR A 37 -1.78 -14.95 -10.82
CA TYR A 37 -2.70 -15.42 -11.84
C TYR A 37 -3.93 -16.10 -11.27
N PHE A 38 -3.95 -16.26 -9.95
CA PHE A 38 -5.03 -16.97 -9.30
C PHE A 38 -5.90 -16.09 -8.43
N VAL A 39 -5.62 -14.78 -8.39
CA VAL A 39 -6.42 -13.87 -7.58
C VAL A 39 -6.91 -12.71 -8.42
N PRO A 40 -8.12 -12.21 -8.16
CA PRO A 40 -8.59 -11.00 -8.81
C PRO A 40 -7.71 -9.82 -8.43
N VAL A 41 -7.65 -8.82 -9.31
CA VAL A 41 -6.80 -7.66 -9.07
C VAL A 41 -7.19 -6.93 -7.78
N GLU A 42 -8.48 -6.93 -7.43
CA GLU A 42 -8.93 -6.29 -6.19
C GLU A 42 -8.31 -6.95 -4.96
N HIS A 43 -8.21 -8.28 -4.98
CA HIS A 43 -7.57 -8.99 -3.86
C HIS A 43 -6.09 -8.69 -3.80
N LEU A 44 -5.45 -8.60 -4.95
CA LEU A 44 -4.04 -8.25 -5.00
C LEU A 44 -3.80 -6.86 -4.43
N ILE A 45 -4.64 -5.90 -4.79
CA ILE A 45 -4.53 -4.53 -4.29
C ILE A 45 -4.70 -4.52 -2.77
N LEU A 46 -5.71 -5.23 -2.26
CA LEU A 46 -5.94 -5.29 -0.82
C LEU A 46 -4.76 -5.91 -0.09
N HIS A 47 -4.22 -6.98 -0.64
CA HIS A 47 -3.11 -7.69 -0.03
C HIS A 47 -1.86 -6.81 0.03
N ILE A 48 -1.54 -6.17 -1.09
CA ILE A 48 -0.38 -5.30 -1.16
C ILE A 48 -0.56 -4.09 -0.24
N ALA A 49 -1.75 -3.49 -0.26
CA ALA A 49 -2.02 -2.35 0.61
C ALA A 49 -1.84 -2.72 2.08
N ASP A 50 -2.34 -3.89 2.47
CA ASP A 50 -2.21 -4.33 3.85
C ASP A 50 -0.76 -4.59 4.22
N ASP A 51 -0.01 -5.28 3.37
CA ASP A 51 1.38 -5.59 3.66
C ASP A 51 2.23 -4.34 3.79
N VAL A 52 2.06 -3.39 2.88
CA VAL A 52 2.82 -2.14 2.94
C VAL A 52 2.41 -1.33 4.16
N ALA A 53 1.10 -1.28 4.44
CA ALA A 53 0.60 -0.53 5.59
C ALA A 53 1.17 -1.07 6.90
N VAL A 54 1.17 -2.38 7.06
CA VAL A 54 1.72 -3.02 8.26
C VAL A 54 3.21 -2.75 8.36
N SER A 55 3.92 -2.86 7.26
CA SER A 55 5.36 -2.64 7.24
C SER A 55 5.71 -1.22 7.69
N ILE A 56 5.01 -0.23 7.15
CA ILE A 56 5.29 1.16 7.49
C ILE A 56 4.87 1.47 8.92
N ALA A 57 3.69 0.98 9.31
CA ALA A 57 3.19 1.24 10.66
C ALA A 57 4.11 0.63 11.72
N ASN A 58 4.70 -0.53 11.43
CA ASN A 58 5.62 -1.18 12.35
C ASN A 58 6.91 -0.40 12.54
N GLU A 59 7.24 0.48 11.61
CA GLU A 59 8.43 1.32 11.72
C GLU A 59 8.19 2.54 12.61
N THR A 60 6.96 2.76 13.03
CA THR A 60 6.64 3.88 13.89
C THR A 60 6.38 3.36 15.30
N ASN A 61 6.55 4.26 16.26
CA ASN A 61 6.39 3.87 17.65
C ASN A 61 5.02 4.33 18.17
N LEU A 62 3.98 3.75 17.60
CA LEU A 62 2.61 4.16 17.90
C LEU A 62 1.97 3.20 18.88
N ASP A 63 1.01 3.72 19.69
CA ASP A 63 0.21 2.84 20.53
C ASP A 63 -0.81 2.11 19.63
N ASN A 64 -1.60 1.21 20.24
CA ASN A 64 -2.51 0.36 19.47
C ASN A 64 -3.52 1.14 18.64
N ASP A 65 -4.13 2.16 19.23
CA ASP A 65 -5.15 2.91 18.52
C ASP A 65 -4.55 3.70 17.38
N GLU A 66 -3.40 4.32 17.62
CA GLU A 66 -2.71 5.08 16.59
C GLU A 66 -2.19 4.17 15.49
N TYR A 67 -1.71 2.99 15.87
CA TYR A 67 -1.22 2.02 14.90
C TYR A 67 -2.33 1.61 13.94
N ILE A 68 -3.48 1.26 14.46
CA ILE A 68 -4.60 0.83 13.65
C ILE A 68 -5.06 1.95 12.73
N THR A 69 -5.16 3.17 13.27
CA THR A 69 -5.59 4.33 12.49
C THR A 69 -4.60 4.62 11.36
N PHE A 70 -3.32 4.64 11.68
CA PHE A 70 -2.29 4.93 10.69
C PHE A 70 -2.24 3.84 9.62
N ARG A 71 -2.30 2.58 10.04
CA ARG A 71 -2.33 1.46 9.10
C ARG A 71 -3.50 1.60 8.12
N ASN A 72 -4.67 1.92 8.64
CA ASN A 72 -5.86 2.07 7.78
C ASN A 72 -5.74 3.25 6.84
N GLN A 73 -5.11 4.33 7.28
CA GLN A 73 -4.86 5.48 6.41
C GLN A 73 -3.94 5.11 5.26
N ILE A 74 -2.89 4.35 5.54
CA ILE A 74 -1.96 3.92 4.50
C ILE A 74 -2.67 2.99 3.52
N LYS A 75 -3.45 2.05 4.02
CA LYS A 75 -4.20 1.14 3.15
C LYS A 75 -5.11 1.92 2.21
N GLN A 76 -5.84 2.89 2.74
CA GLN A 76 -6.74 3.69 1.92
C GLN A 76 -5.97 4.53 0.90
N TYR A 77 -4.85 5.09 1.32
CA TYR A 77 -4.01 5.88 0.44
C TYR A 77 -3.54 5.05 -0.76
N ILE A 78 -3.08 3.83 -0.49
CA ILE A 78 -2.60 2.95 -1.55
C ILE A 78 -3.75 2.56 -2.48
N ARG A 79 -4.89 2.21 -1.92
CA ARG A 79 -6.04 1.82 -2.74
C ARG A 79 -6.54 2.95 -3.61
N THR A 80 -6.37 4.18 -3.15
CA THR A 80 -6.82 5.35 -3.90
C THR A 80 -5.80 5.80 -4.93
N ASN A 81 -4.53 5.84 -4.55
CA ASN A 81 -3.51 6.47 -5.38
C ASN A 81 -2.68 5.50 -6.21
N PHE A 82 -2.65 4.23 -5.83
CA PHE A 82 -1.85 3.23 -6.53
C PHE A 82 -2.68 2.12 -7.17
N TYR A 83 -3.98 2.30 -7.19
CA TYR A 83 -4.86 1.30 -7.79
C TYR A 83 -4.48 1.04 -9.25
N GLU A 84 -4.38 2.11 -10.04
CA GLU A 84 -4.06 1.97 -11.45
C GLU A 84 -2.67 1.41 -11.66
N HIS A 85 -1.73 1.82 -10.84
CA HIS A 85 -0.36 1.33 -10.93
C HIS A 85 -0.31 -0.19 -10.71
N ILE A 86 -0.99 -0.67 -9.69
CA ILE A 86 -1.01 -2.10 -9.38
C ILE A 86 -1.77 -2.85 -10.45
N LYS A 87 -2.90 -2.30 -10.88
CA LYS A 87 -3.72 -2.93 -11.92
C LYS A 87 -2.95 -3.05 -13.23
N ASP A 88 -2.25 -1.99 -13.62
CA ASP A 88 -1.48 -2.00 -14.86
C ASP A 88 -0.39 -3.05 -14.81
N TYR A 89 0.30 -3.18 -13.69
CA TYR A 89 1.32 -4.20 -13.53
C TYR A 89 0.70 -5.59 -13.64
N TRP A 90 -0.42 -5.79 -12.96
CA TRP A 90 -1.11 -7.08 -12.96
C TRP A 90 -1.53 -7.47 -14.38
N GLU A 91 -2.10 -6.52 -15.12
CA GLU A 91 -2.54 -6.80 -16.49
C GLU A 91 -1.37 -7.04 -17.43
N SER A 92 -0.28 -6.31 -17.25
CA SER A 92 0.89 -6.47 -18.10
C SER A 92 1.58 -7.82 -17.92
N ASN A 93 1.44 -8.42 -16.75
CA ASN A 93 2.10 -9.68 -16.44
C ASN A 93 1.15 -10.86 -16.37
N LYS A 94 -0.12 -10.63 -16.58
CA LYS A 94 -1.11 -11.69 -16.58
C LYS A 94 -0.96 -12.52 -17.85
N LYS A 95 -1.01 -13.80 -17.69
CA LYS A 95 -0.90 -14.72 -18.84
C LYS A 95 -2.24 -15.33 -19.17
#